data_fa838736f97ff3ce45732bf7840f8e0d
#
_entry.id   fa838736f97ff3ce45732bf7840f8e0d
#
_cell.length_a   1.000
_cell.length_b   1.000
_cell.length_c   1.000
_cell.angle_alpha   90.00
_cell.angle_beta   90.00
_cell.angle_gamma   90.00
#
_symmetry.space_group_name_H-M   'P 1'
#
loop_
_entity.id
_entity.type
_entity.pdbx_description
1 polymer ?
#
loop_
_entity_poly.entity_id
_entity_poly.type
_entity_poly.pdbx_seq_one_letter_code
_entity_poly.pdbx_strand_id
1 'polypeptide(L)'
;EYFLAKTKEAFSLTANSKIDGVDLAMKTILEEAERARRFGFTETEYERARANYMQAMESAYNEREKTKSGNYVDEYVNNFLDKEPIPGIEFEYMLVQQMAPNIPVTAVNELMKQLVTDNNQVVLLAGPQKEGLKYPTKEEIAALLKQMSSFDLKPYEDKVSNEPLISEDIKGGKIVSEKADDVYGSTKLVLSNGVTVYVKPTDFKADQIMMKGVSLGGTSVFPNDEIINISQLNGVALVGGIGNFSKVDLSKALAGKRASVGAGIGNTTETISGSCSPKDFETMMQLTYLTFTSPRKDNEAFESYKNRLKAQLQNSDANPMTAFSDTVTRALYGDHPRAIKLKESMVDQIDYDRILEMYKDRYKDASDFTFYLVGNVNLEQMKPMIAKYLGALPSINRKETFKDNKMYIRKGEYKNEFAKKQETPMATIMFLYSGTCKYDLRSNTLLSFLDQALDMVYTAEIREKEGGTYGVSCNGNLSKYPKEELVLQIVFQTDPAKKDKLSAIVVEQLEKMAKEGPSAEHMQKI
;
A
#
# COMPACT_ATOMS: atom_id res chain seq x y z
N GLU A 1 -15.25 -3.29 21.83
CA GLU A 1 -15.57 -3.14 20.39
C GLU A 1 -16.61 -4.18 19.98
N TYR A 2 -17.63 -3.77 19.23
CA TYR A 2 -18.64 -4.71 18.72
C TYR A 2 -18.04 -5.63 17.68
N PHE A 3 -18.09 -6.92 17.94
CA PHE A 3 -17.64 -7.93 16.98
C PHE A 3 -18.79 -8.43 16.09
N LEU A 4 -19.92 -8.77 16.70
CA LEU A 4 -21.10 -9.32 16.01
C LEU A 4 -22.41 -8.61 16.37
N ALA A 5 -22.52 -8.02 17.55
CA ALA A 5 -23.74 -7.39 18.02
C ALA A 5 -23.45 -6.33 19.10
N LYS A 6 -24.29 -5.29 19.16
CA LYS A 6 -24.19 -4.22 20.17
C LYS A 6 -24.28 -4.69 21.63
N THR A 7 -24.84 -5.86 21.88
CA THR A 7 -25.02 -6.44 23.21
C THR A 7 -23.84 -7.26 23.71
N LYS A 8 -22.81 -7.44 22.90
CA LYS A 8 -21.65 -8.28 23.20
C LYS A 8 -20.37 -7.64 22.66
N GLU A 9 -19.48 -7.37 23.56
CA GLU A 9 -18.10 -6.99 23.24
C GLU A 9 -17.24 -8.24 23.11
N ALA A 10 -16.22 -8.18 22.28
CA ALA A 10 -15.28 -9.27 22.10
C ALA A 10 -13.85 -8.76 21.94
N PHE A 11 -12.92 -9.48 22.53
CA PHE A 11 -11.51 -9.41 22.18
C PHE A 11 -11.22 -10.51 21.17
N SER A 12 -10.68 -10.17 20.01
CA SER A 12 -10.45 -11.12 18.92
C SER A 12 -8.98 -11.24 18.56
N LEU A 13 -8.57 -12.47 18.28
CA LEU A 13 -7.26 -12.80 17.75
C LEU A 13 -7.46 -13.51 16.41
N THR A 14 -6.74 -13.09 15.38
CA THR A 14 -6.87 -13.63 14.03
C THR A 14 -5.50 -14.05 13.49
N ALA A 15 -5.44 -15.25 12.92
CA ALA A 15 -4.28 -15.74 12.22
C ALA A 15 -4.64 -16.22 10.81
N ASN A 16 -3.82 -15.86 9.82
CA ASN A 16 -3.87 -16.42 8.47
C ASN A 16 -2.75 -17.44 8.33
N SER A 17 -3.09 -18.66 7.94
CA SER A 17 -2.13 -19.74 7.78
C SER A 17 -2.07 -20.27 6.35
N LYS A 18 -1.02 -21.03 6.06
CA LYS A 18 -1.02 -21.93 4.90
C LYS A 18 -2.09 -23.01 5.10
N ILE A 19 -2.52 -23.62 4.01
CA ILE A 19 -3.53 -24.70 4.02
C ILE A 19 -3.15 -25.83 4.96
N ASP A 20 -1.88 -26.20 4.99
CA ASP A 20 -1.29 -27.26 5.83
C ASP A 20 -0.75 -26.76 7.18
N GLY A 21 -0.91 -25.49 7.48
CA GLY A 21 -0.35 -24.83 8.67
C GLY A 21 -1.39 -24.42 9.71
N VAL A 22 -2.62 -24.89 9.62
CA VAL A 22 -3.73 -24.48 10.51
C VAL A 22 -3.44 -24.82 11.97
N ASP A 23 -2.96 -26.04 12.26
CA ASP A 23 -2.65 -26.48 13.62
C ASP A 23 -1.54 -25.63 14.25
N LEU A 24 -0.49 -25.37 13.48
CA LEU A 24 0.61 -24.49 13.92
C LEU A 24 0.11 -23.07 14.19
N ALA A 25 -0.70 -22.50 13.30
CA ALA A 25 -1.22 -21.15 13.45
C ALA A 25 -2.13 -21.04 14.68
N MET A 26 -3.03 -22.01 14.89
CA MET A 26 -3.89 -22.07 16.07
C MET A 26 -3.07 -22.16 17.35
N LYS A 27 -2.11 -23.09 17.40
CA LYS A 27 -1.24 -23.25 18.55
C LYS A 27 -0.47 -21.96 18.84
N THR A 28 0.16 -21.38 17.82
CA THR A 28 0.99 -20.15 17.96
C THR A 28 0.15 -18.98 18.49
N ILE A 29 -1.04 -18.73 17.93
CA ILE A 29 -1.86 -17.59 18.37
C ILE A 29 -2.34 -17.77 19.82
N LEU A 30 -2.64 -19.01 20.24
CA LEU A 30 -3.01 -19.32 21.62
C LEU A 30 -1.81 -19.24 22.57
N GLU A 31 -0.62 -19.67 22.15
CA GLU A 31 0.63 -19.52 22.92
C GLU A 31 0.94 -18.04 23.17
N GLU A 32 0.81 -17.18 22.16
CA GLU A 32 1.08 -15.75 22.31
C GLU A 32 0.00 -15.05 23.16
N ALA A 33 -1.26 -15.41 23.02
CA ALA A 33 -2.32 -14.92 23.89
C ALA A 33 -2.09 -15.29 25.35
N GLU A 34 -1.72 -16.54 25.61
CA GLU A 34 -1.44 -17.05 26.96
C GLU A 34 -0.13 -16.46 27.52
N ARG A 35 0.88 -16.24 26.67
CA ARG A 35 2.12 -15.53 27.03
C ARG A 35 1.81 -14.14 27.54
N ALA A 36 1.01 -13.37 26.78
CA ALA A 36 0.60 -12.03 27.17
C ALA A 36 -0.25 -12.04 28.45
N ARG A 37 -1.14 -13.02 28.62
CA ARG A 37 -1.96 -13.17 29.84
C ARG A 37 -1.10 -13.44 31.08
N ARG A 38 -0.12 -14.37 31.01
CA ARG A 38 0.70 -14.79 32.14
C ARG A 38 1.79 -13.80 32.51
N PHE A 39 2.50 -13.32 31.51
CA PHE A 39 3.74 -12.54 31.72
C PHE A 39 3.54 -11.06 31.43
N GLY A 40 2.45 -10.69 30.73
CA GLY A 40 2.20 -9.31 30.32
C GLY A 40 3.12 -8.86 29.18
N PHE A 41 3.03 -7.59 28.88
CA PHE A 41 3.92 -6.89 27.96
C PHE A 41 5.13 -6.33 28.71
N THR A 42 6.25 -6.21 28.03
CA THR A 42 7.46 -5.56 28.56
C THR A 42 7.27 -4.04 28.62
N GLU A 43 8.05 -3.37 29.47
CA GLU A 43 8.06 -1.90 29.54
C GLU A 43 8.37 -1.27 28.19
N THR A 44 9.34 -1.82 27.44
CA THR A 44 9.75 -1.30 26.14
C THR A 44 8.69 -1.48 25.05
N GLU A 45 7.91 -2.56 25.06
CA GLU A 45 6.75 -2.72 24.17
C GLU A 45 5.67 -1.66 24.49
N TYR A 46 5.38 -1.49 25.77
CA TYR A 46 4.41 -0.50 26.23
C TYR A 46 4.83 0.94 25.90
N GLU A 47 6.09 1.30 26.15
CA GLU A 47 6.62 2.62 25.82
C GLU A 47 6.49 2.95 24.32
N ARG A 48 6.76 1.99 23.45
CA ARG A 48 6.56 2.16 22.01
C ARG A 48 5.09 2.36 21.64
N ALA A 49 4.20 1.55 22.20
CA ALA A 49 2.75 1.68 21.96
C ALA A 49 2.25 3.05 22.44
N ARG A 50 2.66 3.46 23.64
CA ARG A 50 2.35 4.79 24.20
C ARG A 50 2.89 5.92 23.34
N ALA A 51 4.15 5.84 22.89
CA ALA A 51 4.74 6.84 22.01
C ALA A 51 3.99 6.97 20.68
N ASN A 52 3.58 5.86 20.07
CA ASN A 52 2.77 5.87 18.85
C ASN A 52 1.40 6.50 19.08
N TYR A 53 0.74 6.17 20.20
CA TYR A 53 -0.56 6.75 20.54
C TYR A 53 -0.46 8.25 20.77
N MET A 54 0.51 8.70 21.55
CA MET A 54 0.73 10.13 21.82
C MET A 54 1.06 10.90 20.53
N GLN A 55 1.86 10.31 19.63
CA GLN A 55 2.17 10.89 18.33
C GLN A 55 0.91 11.02 17.44
N ALA A 56 0.04 10.01 17.43
CA ALA A 56 -1.21 10.06 16.69
C ALA A 56 -2.14 11.18 17.21
N MET A 57 -2.27 11.33 18.52
CA MET A 57 -3.04 12.39 19.15
C MET A 57 -2.46 13.79 18.88
N GLU A 58 -1.13 13.93 18.93
CA GLU A 58 -0.45 15.17 18.56
C GLU A 58 -0.73 15.55 17.10
N SER A 59 -0.67 14.58 16.19
CA SER A 59 -0.98 14.81 14.79
C SER A 59 -2.43 15.24 14.58
N ALA A 60 -3.38 14.58 15.24
CA ALA A 60 -4.80 14.95 15.18
C ALA A 60 -5.04 16.38 15.70
N TYR A 61 -4.38 16.75 16.81
CA TYR A 61 -4.44 18.10 17.36
C TYR A 61 -3.84 19.15 16.40
N ASN A 62 -2.67 18.85 15.80
CA ASN A 62 -2.03 19.77 14.85
C ASN A 62 -2.88 19.98 13.59
N GLU A 63 -3.62 18.93 13.15
CA GLU A 63 -4.48 18.96 11.96
C GLU A 63 -5.92 19.44 12.23
N ARG A 64 -6.30 19.81 13.46
CA ARG A 64 -7.69 20.09 13.85
C ARG A 64 -8.40 21.11 12.96
N GLU A 65 -7.68 22.17 12.52
CA GLU A 65 -8.22 23.19 11.61
C GLU A 65 -8.32 22.72 10.15
N LYS A 66 -7.75 21.54 9.84
CA LYS A 66 -7.72 20.93 8.50
C LYS A 66 -8.47 19.60 8.46
N THR A 67 -9.18 19.26 9.53
CA THR A 67 -9.97 18.02 9.63
C THR A 67 -11.12 18.02 8.62
N LYS A 68 -11.27 16.94 7.89
CA LYS A 68 -12.33 16.78 6.90
C LYS A 68 -13.68 16.59 7.59
N SER A 69 -14.76 17.13 6.98
CA SER A 69 -16.13 16.98 7.50
C SER A 69 -16.55 15.52 7.72
N GLY A 70 -16.05 14.59 6.90
CA GLY A 70 -16.33 13.15 7.07
C GLY A 70 -15.93 12.61 8.44
N ASN A 71 -14.79 13.05 8.99
CA ASN A 71 -14.35 12.60 10.31
C ASN A 71 -15.34 13.02 11.42
N TYR A 72 -15.89 14.24 11.32
CA TYR A 72 -16.91 14.70 12.26
C TYR A 72 -18.24 13.96 12.11
N VAL A 73 -18.58 13.54 10.88
CA VAL A 73 -19.78 12.71 10.65
C VAL A 73 -19.65 11.38 11.39
N ASP A 74 -18.51 10.71 11.29
CA ASP A 74 -18.25 9.45 12.00
C ASP A 74 -18.35 9.62 13.52
N GLU A 75 -17.77 10.71 14.06
CA GLU A 75 -17.85 11.05 15.48
C GLU A 75 -19.29 11.27 15.94
N TYR A 76 -20.10 12.00 15.17
CA TYR A 76 -21.51 12.24 15.49
C TYR A 76 -22.36 10.97 15.37
N VAL A 77 -22.09 10.14 14.40
CA VAL A 77 -22.76 8.84 14.23
C VAL A 77 -22.45 7.92 15.42
N ASN A 78 -21.20 7.82 15.84
CA ASN A 78 -20.80 7.02 17.00
C ASN A 78 -21.43 7.56 18.29
N ASN A 79 -21.45 8.89 18.48
CA ASN A 79 -22.15 9.48 19.60
C ASN A 79 -23.64 9.11 19.62
N PHE A 80 -24.31 9.20 18.47
CA PHE A 80 -25.73 8.87 18.36
C PHE A 80 -26.01 7.40 18.64
N LEU A 81 -25.21 6.49 18.04
CA LEU A 81 -25.41 5.05 18.11
C LEU A 81 -24.95 4.47 19.45
N ASP A 82 -23.77 4.87 19.92
CA ASP A 82 -23.03 4.18 20.98
C ASP A 82 -22.82 5.05 22.23
N LYS A 83 -23.31 6.31 22.17
CA LYS A 83 -23.19 7.29 23.25
C LYS A 83 -21.75 7.67 23.58
N GLU A 84 -20.85 7.52 22.60
CA GLU A 84 -19.48 7.99 22.76
C GLU A 84 -19.46 9.51 23.00
N PRO A 85 -18.70 10.00 23.99
CA PRO A 85 -18.61 11.45 24.24
C PRO A 85 -17.88 12.17 23.10
N ILE A 86 -18.23 13.42 22.86
CA ILE A 86 -17.58 14.32 21.89
C ILE A 86 -16.91 15.46 22.65
N PRO A 87 -15.78 15.26 23.32
CA PRO A 87 -15.11 16.31 24.09
C PRO A 87 -14.33 17.31 23.24
N GLY A 88 -14.04 16.94 21.98
CA GLY A 88 -13.18 17.68 21.05
C GLY A 88 -11.70 17.40 21.23
N ILE A 89 -10.96 17.49 20.12
CA ILE A 89 -9.55 17.08 20.05
C ILE A 89 -8.62 17.88 20.98
N GLU A 90 -8.92 19.16 21.28
CA GLU A 90 -8.14 19.96 22.23
C GLU A 90 -8.19 19.36 23.64
N PHE A 91 -9.38 18.95 24.08
CA PHE A 91 -9.55 18.33 25.39
C PHE A 91 -8.93 16.92 25.41
N GLU A 92 -9.16 16.12 24.39
CA GLU A 92 -8.61 14.78 24.27
C GLU A 92 -7.08 14.79 24.28
N TYR A 93 -6.47 15.69 23.51
CA TYR A 93 -5.03 15.84 23.45
C TYR A 93 -4.46 16.27 24.81
N MET A 94 -5.08 17.27 25.46
CA MET A 94 -4.67 17.68 26.80
C MET A 94 -4.75 16.53 27.81
N LEU A 95 -5.85 15.76 27.78
CA LEU A 95 -6.07 14.62 28.66
C LEU A 95 -5.00 13.54 28.44
N VAL A 96 -4.74 13.18 27.19
CA VAL A 96 -3.72 12.19 26.82
C VAL A 96 -2.33 12.64 27.27
N GLN A 97 -1.97 13.89 27.06
CA GLN A 97 -0.70 14.47 27.52
C GLN A 97 -0.50 14.33 29.03
N GLN A 98 -1.57 14.49 29.80
CA GLN A 98 -1.51 14.40 31.26
C GLN A 98 -1.56 12.95 31.76
N MET A 99 -2.37 12.10 31.16
CA MET A 99 -2.64 10.77 31.68
C MET A 99 -1.68 9.70 31.14
N ALA A 100 -1.39 9.70 29.84
CA ALA A 100 -0.64 8.63 29.22
C ALA A 100 0.76 8.40 29.85
N PRO A 101 1.53 9.43 30.23
CA PRO A 101 2.82 9.23 30.92
C PRO A 101 2.70 8.56 32.28
N ASN A 102 1.51 8.66 32.92
CA ASN A 102 1.27 8.19 34.29
C ASN A 102 0.57 6.82 34.33
N ILE A 103 0.20 6.23 33.21
CA ILE A 103 -0.36 4.88 33.14
C ILE A 103 0.82 3.89 33.12
N PRO A 104 0.96 3.02 34.12
CA PRO A 104 2.03 2.03 34.13
C PRO A 104 1.68 0.83 33.25
N VAL A 105 2.70 0.10 32.75
CA VAL A 105 2.52 -1.15 31.98
C VAL A 105 1.70 -2.19 32.76
N THR A 106 1.82 -2.20 34.09
CA THR A 106 1.06 -3.10 34.96
C THR A 106 -0.46 -2.95 34.82
N ALA A 107 -0.97 -1.73 34.59
CA ALA A 107 -2.40 -1.51 34.36
C ALA A 107 -2.86 -2.17 33.05
N VAL A 108 -2.05 -2.10 32.00
CA VAL A 108 -2.33 -2.76 30.71
C VAL A 108 -2.26 -4.29 30.86
N ASN A 109 -1.29 -4.79 31.63
CA ASN A 109 -1.13 -6.21 31.88
C ASN A 109 -2.31 -6.80 32.69
N GLU A 110 -2.86 -6.04 33.63
CA GLU A 110 -4.07 -6.47 34.35
C GLU A 110 -5.31 -6.49 33.44
N LEU A 111 -5.42 -5.54 32.52
CA LEU A 111 -6.48 -5.56 31.50
C LEU A 111 -6.36 -6.80 30.60
N MET A 112 -5.17 -7.17 30.18
CA MET A 112 -4.94 -8.35 29.34
C MET A 112 -5.43 -9.65 29.99
N LYS A 113 -5.30 -9.78 31.30
CA LYS A 113 -5.84 -10.93 32.06
C LYS A 113 -7.38 -10.99 32.04
N GLN A 114 -8.04 -9.85 31.89
CA GLN A 114 -9.49 -9.77 31.77
C GLN A 114 -9.98 -10.06 30.36
N LEU A 115 -9.17 -9.76 29.34
CA LEU A 115 -9.52 -9.97 27.93
C LEU A 115 -9.35 -11.41 27.48
N VAL A 116 -8.29 -12.09 27.94
CA VAL A 116 -8.03 -13.50 27.62
C VAL A 116 -8.46 -14.38 28.80
N THR A 117 -9.64 -14.98 28.67
CA THR A 117 -10.26 -15.79 29.72
C THR A 117 -10.48 -17.23 29.25
N ASP A 118 -10.71 -18.14 30.19
CA ASP A 118 -11.02 -19.56 29.91
C ASP A 118 -12.50 -19.80 29.57
N ASN A 119 -13.32 -18.73 29.60
CA ASN A 119 -14.76 -18.80 29.39
C ASN A 119 -15.19 -17.93 28.20
N ASN A 120 -16.38 -18.21 27.65
CA ASN A 120 -16.98 -17.43 26.54
C ASN A 120 -16.09 -17.35 25.30
N GLN A 121 -15.39 -18.43 24.98
CA GLN A 121 -14.52 -18.49 23.81
C GLN A 121 -15.31 -19.00 22.60
N VAL A 122 -15.06 -18.35 21.44
CA VAL A 122 -15.56 -18.79 20.13
C VAL A 122 -14.38 -18.91 19.19
N VAL A 123 -14.26 -20.04 18.52
CA VAL A 123 -13.25 -20.26 17.48
C VAL A 123 -13.95 -20.39 16.14
N LEU A 124 -13.56 -19.55 15.20
CA LEU A 124 -13.99 -19.60 13.81
C LEU A 124 -12.81 -20.05 12.96
N LEU A 125 -12.96 -21.18 12.29
CA LEU A 125 -12.00 -21.69 11.32
C LEU A 125 -12.64 -21.65 9.94
N ALA A 126 -12.07 -20.87 9.03
CA ALA A 126 -12.50 -20.79 7.65
C ALA A 126 -11.36 -21.17 6.71
N GLY A 127 -11.66 -21.99 5.72
CA GLY A 127 -10.68 -22.41 4.73
C GLY A 127 -11.33 -23.05 3.50
N PRO A 128 -10.57 -23.26 2.41
CA PRO A 128 -11.09 -23.85 1.19
C PRO A 128 -11.45 -25.33 1.39
N GLN A 129 -12.57 -25.76 0.83
CA GLN A 129 -12.90 -27.19 0.73
C GLN A 129 -12.14 -27.79 -0.45
N LYS A 130 -11.15 -28.64 -0.17
CA LYS A 130 -10.32 -29.31 -1.17
C LYS A 130 -10.09 -30.76 -0.75
N GLU A 131 -10.13 -31.67 -1.72
CA GLU A 131 -9.86 -33.08 -1.50
C GLU A 131 -8.47 -33.28 -0.86
N GLY A 132 -8.41 -34.11 0.19
CA GLY A 132 -7.19 -34.40 0.94
C GLY A 132 -6.84 -33.38 2.04
N LEU A 133 -7.53 -32.24 2.13
CA LEU A 133 -7.35 -31.30 3.25
C LEU A 133 -8.09 -31.79 4.50
N LYS A 134 -7.38 -31.77 5.61
CA LYS A 134 -7.94 -32.04 6.94
C LYS A 134 -7.81 -30.80 7.78
N TYR A 135 -8.90 -30.41 8.40
CA TYR A 135 -8.94 -29.37 9.41
C TYR A 135 -9.11 -29.99 10.80
N PRO A 136 -8.61 -29.32 11.85
CA PRO A 136 -8.87 -29.75 13.22
C PRO A 136 -10.37 -29.92 13.48
N THR A 137 -10.73 -31.00 14.14
CA THR A 137 -12.08 -31.23 14.58
C THR A 137 -12.46 -30.29 15.73
N LYS A 138 -13.75 -30.20 16.04
CA LYS A 138 -14.23 -29.42 17.19
C LYS A 138 -13.64 -29.93 18.51
N GLU A 139 -13.47 -31.24 18.61
CA GLU A 139 -12.90 -31.92 19.77
C GLU A 139 -11.42 -31.61 19.96
N GLU A 140 -10.65 -31.60 18.86
CA GLU A 140 -9.22 -31.23 18.88
C GLU A 140 -9.03 -29.75 19.22
N ILE A 141 -9.85 -28.86 18.66
CA ILE A 141 -9.84 -27.41 19.00
C ILE A 141 -10.19 -27.23 20.48
N ALA A 142 -11.22 -27.89 20.97
CA ALA A 142 -11.63 -27.80 22.38
C ALA A 142 -10.55 -28.36 23.33
N ALA A 143 -9.86 -29.42 22.92
CA ALA A 143 -8.74 -29.97 23.68
C ALA A 143 -7.56 -28.99 23.74
N LEU A 144 -7.22 -28.34 22.62
CA LEU A 144 -6.16 -27.35 22.55
C LEU A 144 -6.47 -26.14 23.45
N LEU A 145 -7.70 -25.63 23.42
CA LEU A 145 -8.14 -24.54 24.30
C LEU A 145 -7.99 -24.88 25.77
N LYS A 146 -8.37 -26.12 26.17
CA LYS A 146 -8.21 -26.58 27.56
C LYS A 146 -6.75 -26.73 27.99
N GLN A 147 -5.84 -26.99 27.06
CA GLN A 147 -4.41 -27.11 27.33
C GLN A 147 -3.71 -25.74 27.41
N MET A 148 -4.33 -24.64 26.96
CA MET A 148 -3.72 -23.33 26.86
C MET A 148 -3.05 -22.89 28.18
N SER A 149 -3.73 -23.07 29.30
CA SER A 149 -3.21 -22.75 30.64
C SER A 149 -2.01 -23.60 31.08
N SER A 150 -1.73 -24.73 30.42
CA SER A 150 -0.60 -25.62 30.70
C SER A 150 0.57 -25.52 29.73
N PHE A 151 0.52 -24.62 28.76
CA PHE A 151 1.62 -24.44 27.81
C PHE A 151 2.91 -24.07 28.53
N ASP A 152 4.02 -24.71 28.14
CA ASP A 152 5.37 -24.36 28.60
C ASP A 152 5.87 -23.13 27.87
N LEU A 153 5.64 -21.96 28.47
CA LEU A 153 5.93 -20.66 27.89
C LEU A 153 6.96 -19.91 28.74
N LYS A 154 7.82 -19.16 28.05
CA LYS A 154 8.72 -18.19 28.67
C LYS A 154 8.21 -16.76 28.41
N PRO A 155 8.53 -15.79 29.30
CA PRO A 155 8.30 -14.39 29.04
C PRO A 155 8.88 -13.98 27.69
N TYR A 156 8.22 -13.02 27.03
CA TYR A 156 8.77 -12.43 25.81
C TYR A 156 10.02 -11.61 26.14
N GLU A 157 11.07 -11.80 25.36
CA GLU A 157 12.29 -11.00 25.43
C GLU A 157 12.27 -9.97 24.28
N ASP A 158 12.09 -8.71 24.63
CA ASP A 158 12.07 -7.63 23.65
C ASP A 158 13.51 -7.17 23.33
N LYS A 159 14.04 -7.66 22.22
CA LYS A 159 15.34 -7.21 21.71
C LYS A 159 15.15 -5.87 21.01
N VAL A 160 15.57 -4.79 21.67
CA VAL A 160 15.55 -3.43 21.14
C VAL A 160 16.99 -2.99 20.84
N SER A 161 17.23 -2.53 19.62
CA SER A 161 18.46 -1.81 19.30
C SER A 161 18.27 -0.32 19.60
N ASN A 162 19.17 0.26 20.39
CA ASN A 162 19.24 1.70 20.64
C ASN A 162 20.18 2.42 19.66
N GLU A 163 20.58 1.75 18.58
CA GLU A 163 21.44 2.34 17.57
C GLU A 163 20.70 3.46 16.80
N PRO A 164 21.38 4.57 16.49
CA PRO A 164 20.83 5.58 15.61
C PRO A 164 20.61 4.99 14.21
N LEU A 165 19.63 5.52 13.46
CA LEU A 165 19.37 5.08 12.08
C LEU A 165 20.64 5.13 11.22
N ILE A 166 21.47 6.13 11.43
CA ILE A 166 22.76 6.31 10.78
C ILE A 166 23.78 6.61 11.85
N SER A 167 24.76 5.73 12.01
CA SER A 167 25.87 5.86 12.97
C SER A 167 27.09 6.57 12.36
N GLU A 168 27.20 6.59 11.04
CA GLU A 168 28.34 7.19 10.34
C GLU A 168 28.12 8.70 10.12
N ASP A 169 29.21 9.47 10.10
CA ASP A 169 29.15 10.88 9.73
C ASP A 169 29.00 11.02 8.21
N ILE A 170 27.83 11.44 7.77
CA ILE A 170 27.55 11.64 6.36
C ILE A 170 28.22 12.91 5.89
N LYS A 171 29.15 12.78 4.95
CA LYS A 171 29.69 13.93 4.20
C LYS A 171 28.63 14.45 3.26
N GLY A 172 27.89 15.46 3.69
CA GLY A 172 26.83 16.10 2.92
C GLY A 172 27.36 16.81 1.67
N GLY A 173 26.44 17.06 0.74
CA GLY A 173 26.71 17.95 -0.41
C GLY A 173 26.46 19.41 -0.09
N LYS A 174 26.43 20.23 -1.15
CA LYS A 174 26.13 21.67 -1.09
C LYS A 174 24.99 22.02 -2.04
N ILE A 175 24.22 23.04 -1.71
CA ILE A 175 23.29 23.66 -2.66
C ILE A 175 24.15 24.58 -3.56
N VAL A 176 24.21 24.25 -4.85
CA VAL A 176 25.00 25.00 -5.85
C VAL A 176 24.15 25.98 -6.66
N SER A 177 22.84 25.81 -6.65
CA SER A 177 21.89 26.75 -7.26
C SER A 177 20.57 26.76 -6.50
N GLU A 178 20.01 27.94 -6.34
CA GLU A 178 18.69 28.19 -5.79
C GLU A 178 17.97 29.20 -6.68
N LYS A 179 16.77 28.86 -7.16
CA LYS A 179 15.96 29.71 -8.04
C LYS A 179 14.48 29.55 -7.72
N ALA A 180 13.76 30.66 -7.74
CA ALA A 180 12.30 30.60 -7.71
C ALA A 180 11.76 29.95 -8.99
N ASP A 181 10.69 29.18 -8.84
CA ASP A 181 9.90 28.61 -9.92
C ASP A 181 8.49 29.21 -9.85
N ASP A 182 8.27 30.22 -10.68
CA ASP A 182 7.04 31.02 -10.66
C ASP A 182 5.82 30.24 -11.20
N VAL A 183 6.05 29.17 -11.96
CA VAL A 183 4.96 28.36 -12.54
C VAL A 183 4.17 27.64 -11.46
N TYR A 184 4.86 27.07 -10.48
CA TYR A 184 4.24 26.31 -9.40
C TYR A 184 4.38 26.97 -8.04
N GLY A 185 5.01 28.16 -7.95
CA GLY A 185 5.30 28.83 -6.69
C GLY A 185 6.19 27.97 -5.79
N SER A 186 7.20 27.35 -6.37
CA SER A 186 8.18 26.50 -5.69
C SER A 186 9.58 27.10 -5.73
N THR A 187 10.49 26.56 -4.95
CA THR A 187 11.92 26.88 -5.04
C THR A 187 12.65 25.67 -5.59
N LYS A 188 13.37 25.86 -6.69
CA LYS A 188 14.25 24.85 -7.28
C LYS A 188 15.64 24.95 -6.68
N LEU A 189 16.11 23.87 -6.07
CA LEU A 189 17.47 23.69 -5.58
C LEU A 189 18.20 22.70 -6.51
N VAL A 190 19.49 22.95 -6.77
CA VAL A 190 20.38 21.98 -7.40
C VAL A 190 21.51 21.70 -6.42
N LEU A 191 21.78 20.43 -6.18
CA LEU A 191 22.81 19.97 -5.24
C LEU A 191 24.11 19.64 -5.98
N SER A 192 25.23 19.63 -5.25
CA SER A 192 26.56 19.41 -5.81
C SER A 192 26.76 18.04 -6.49
N ASN A 193 25.93 17.04 -6.13
CA ASN A 193 25.89 15.74 -6.77
C ASN A 193 24.93 15.64 -7.98
N GLY A 194 24.36 16.77 -8.41
CA GLY A 194 23.46 16.84 -9.56
C GLY A 194 21.97 16.69 -9.24
N VAL A 195 21.61 16.23 -8.03
CA VAL A 195 20.21 16.10 -7.60
C VAL A 195 19.49 17.44 -7.73
N THR A 196 18.30 17.41 -8.32
CA THR A 196 17.38 18.55 -8.37
C THR A 196 16.27 18.37 -7.35
N VAL A 197 15.97 19.42 -6.56
CA VAL A 197 14.90 19.41 -5.56
C VAL A 197 13.96 20.59 -5.77
N TYR A 198 12.69 20.33 -5.96
CA TYR A 198 11.64 21.36 -5.94
C TYR A 198 10.98 21.37 -4.57
N VAL A 199 10.97 22.50 -3.92
CA VAL A 199 10.36 22.68 -2.59
C VAL A 199 9.18 23.63 -2.71
N LYS A 200 7.98 23.13 -2.36
CA LYS A 200 6.75 23.92 -2.38
C LYS A 200 6.11 23.94 -0.99
N PRO A 201 6.27 25.04 -0.24
CA PRO A 201 5.51 25.25 0.99
C PRO A 201 4.01 25.35 0.69
N THR A 202 3.20 24.65 1.48
CA THR A 202 1.74 24.72 1.42
C THR A 202 1.16 24.66 2.85
N ASP A 203 -0.05 25.17 3.01
CA ASP A 203 -0.80 25.16 4.27
C ASP A 203 -2.00 24.20 4.25
N PHE A 204 -2.08 23.29 3.26
CA PHE A 204 -3.19 22.33 3.14
C PHE A 204 -3.26 21.36 4.31
N LYS A 205 -2.10 21.03 4.87
CA LYS A 205 -1.91 20.19 6.05
C LYS A 205 -0.89 20.84 6.99
N ALA A 206 -1.23 20.90 8.28
CA ALA A 206 -0.36 21.51 9.28
C ALA A 206 0.80 20.59 9.70
N ASP A 207 0.57 19.28 9.68
CA ASP A 207 1.51 18.26 10.20
C ASP A 207 2.02 17.29 9.12
N GLN A 208 2.08 17.73 7.85
CA GLN A 208 2.50 16.84 6.77
C GLN A 208 3.47 17.51 5.80
N ILE A 209 4.52 16.77 5.47
CA ILE A 209 5.41 16.99 4.33
C ILE A 209 5.41 15.72 3.50
N MET A 210 5.17 15.84 2.21
CA MET A 210 5.26 14.75 1.24
C MET A 210 6.52 14.92 0.40
N MET A 211 7.19 13.81 0.14
CA MET A 211 8.36 13.74 -0.74
C MET A 211 8.11 12.73 -1.86
N LYS A 212 8.53 13.08 -3.07
CA LYS A 212 8.62 12.15 -4.20
C LYS A 212 9.87 12.43 -5.01
N GLY A 213 10.76 11.47 -5.13
CA GLY A 213 11.86 11.46 -6.06
C GLY A 213 11.53 10.58 -7.26
N VAL A 214 11.90 11.00 -8.47
CA VAL A 214 11.64 10.30 -9.73
C VAL A 214 12.86 10.36 -10.63
N SER A 215 13.22 9.23 -11.24
CA SER A 215 14.16 9.13 -12.35
C SER A 215 13.60 8.23 -13.45
N LEU A 216 14.16 8.30 -14.65
CA LEU A 216 13.78 7.49 -15.80
C LEU A 216 14.69 6.25 -15.90
N GLY A 217 14.12 5.13 -16.33
CA GLY A 217 14.82 3.86 -16.51
C GLY A 217 13.88 2.70 -16.15
N GLY A 218 13.60 2.55 -14.89
CA GLY A 218 12.73 1.51 -14.35
C GLY A 218 13.21 0.11 -14.68
N THR A 219 12.30 -0.84 -14.72
CA THR A 219 12.59 -2.23 -15.12
C THR A 219 12.81 -2.38 -16.62
N SER A 220 12.49 -1.34 -17.41
CA SER A 220 12.60 -1.38 -18.87
C SER A 220 14.02 -1.63 -19.37
N VAL A 221 15.03 -1.24 -18.59
CA VAL A 221 16.44 -1.36 -18.96
C VAL A 221 16.98 -2.78 -18.85
N PHE A 222 16.32 -3.64 -18.07
CA PHE A 222 16.70 -5.04 -17.91
C PHE A 222 16.21 -5.91 -19.07
N PRO A 223 16.90 -6.99 -19.42
CA PRO A 223 16.50 -7.88 -20.51
C PRO A 223 15.27 -8.73 -20.13
N ASN A 224 14.57 -9.25 -21.14
CA ASN A 224 13.29 -9.96 -20.95
C ASN A 224 13.43 -11.33 -20.30
N ASP A 225 14.58 -11.97 -20.38
CA ASP A 225 14.88 -13.25 -19.72
C ASP A 225 14.97 -13.12 -18.18
N GLU A 226 15.11 -11.90 -17.67
CA GLU A 226 15.07 -11.60 -16.23
C GLU A 226 13.64 -11.36 -15.67
N ILE A 227 12.61 -11.69 -16.45
CA ILE A 227 11.23 -11.26 -16.11
C ILE A 227 10.74 -11.80 -14.76
N ILE A 228 11.19 -12.97 -14.31
CA ILE A 228 10.83 -13.51 -13.01
C ILE A 228 11.39 -12.60 -11.90
N ASN A 229 12.67 -12.24 -11.95
CA ASN A 229 13.29 -11.32 -11.00
C ASN A 229 12.67 -9.92 -11.09
N ILE A 230 12.44 -9.41 -12.29
CA ILE A 230 11.76 -8.12 -12.53
C ILE A 230 10.38 -8.10 -11.87
N SER A 231 9.59 -9.15 -12.00
CA SER A 231 8.23 -9.23 -11.43
C SER A 231 8.22 -9.20 -9.90
N GLN A 232 9.32 -9.61 -9.26
CA GLN A 232 9.47 -9.69 -7.82
C GLN A 232 10.39 -8.60 -7.23
N LEU A 233 10.93 -7.72 -8.05
CA LEU A 233 11.91 -6.71 -7.66
C LEU A 233 11.43 -5.85 -6.47
N ASN A 234 10.24 -5.29 -6.57
CA ASN A 234 9.68 -4.44 -5.50
C ASN A 234 9.31 -5.21 -4.22
N GLY A 235 8.95 -6.48 -4.34
CA GLY A 235 8.58 -7.31 -3.19
C GLY A 235 9.79 -7.82 -2.40
N VAL A 236 10.90 -8.04 -3.10
CA VAL A 236 12.08 -8.74 -2.56
C VAL A 236 13.23 -7.79 -2.20
N ALA A 237 13.47 -6.74 -2.99
CA ALA A 237 14.67 -5.90 -2.82
C ALA A 237 14.91 -5.40 -1.38
N LEU A 238 13.84 -4.96 -0.71
CA LEU A 238 13.90 -4.46 0.66
C LEU A 238 13.24 -5.40 1.68
N VAL A 239 13.11 -6.68 1.36
CA VAL A 239 12.48 -7.66 2.28
C VAL A 239 13.26 -7.81 3.59
N GLY A 240 14.57 -7.71 3.52
CA GLY A 240 15.48 -7.78 4.67
C GLY A 240 15.57 -6.49 5.51
N GLY A 241 14.99 -5.37 5.03
CA GLY A 241 15.10 -4.07 5.69
C GLY A 241 16.13 -3.14 5.04
N ILE A 242 16.62 -2.15 5.78
CA ILE A 242 17.59 -1.14 5.34
C ILE A 242 18.65 -0.87 6.41
N GLY A 243 19.86 -0.53 6.00
CA GLY A 243 20.98 -0.31 6.91
C GLY A 243 21.23 -1.51 7.80
N ASN A 244 21.33 -1.30 9.10
CA ASN A 244 21.48 -2.36 10.11
C ASN A 244 20.13 -2.92 10.60
N PHE A 245 19.01 -2.39 10.14
CA PHE A 245 17.68 -2.68 10.67
C PHE A 245 16.93 -3.69 9.81
N SER A 246 16.45 -4.77 10.43
CA SER A 246 15.35 -5.55 9.86
C SER A 246 14.07 -4.70 9.79
N LYS A 247 13.05 -5.15 9.08
CA LYS A 247 11.76 -4.42 9.06
C LYS A 247 11.15 -4.28 10.46
N VAL A 248 11.31 -5.30 11.31
CA VAL A 248 10.80 -5.29 12.69
C VAL A 248 11.59 -4.30 13.53
N ASP A 249 12.93 -4.34 13.48
CA ASP A 249 13.80 -3.43 14.24
C ASP A 249 13.60 -1.98 13.81
N LEU A 250 13.42 -1.74 12.50
CA LEU A 250 13.12 -0.41 11.97
C LEU A 250 11.78 0.12 12.49
N SER A 251 10.74 -0.74 12.53
CA SER A 251 9.45 -0.36 13.12
C SER A 251 9.57 0.01 14.60
N LYS A 252 10.41 -0.74 15.37
CA LYS A 252 10.67 -0.43 16.76
C LYS A 252 11.43 0.91 16.91
N ALA A 253 12.46 1.14 16.09
CA ALA A 253 13.28 2.36 16.11
C ALA A 253 12.49 3.62 15.71
N LEU A 254 11.42 3.47 14.94
CA LEU A 254 10.55 4.57 14.49
C LEU A 254 9.33 4.80 15.40
N ALA A 255 9.22 4.09 16.52
CA ALA A 255 8.09 4.30 17.44
C ALA A 255 8.01 5.76 17.93
N GLY A 256 6.82 6.35 17.89
CA GLY A 256 6.58 7.75 18.22
C GLY A 256 7.03 8.76 17.16
N LYS A 257 7.53 8.31 16.01
CA LYS A 257 7.90 9.16 14.87
C LYS A 257 6.90 9.02 13.73
N ARG A 258 6.59 10.13 13.11
CA ARG A 258 5.77 10.18 11.91
C ARG A 258 6.66 10.43 10.69
N ALA A 259 7.34 9.38 10.26
CA ALA A 259 8.17 9.39 9.07
C ALA A 259 8.12 8.02 8.37
N SER A 260 7.98 8.04 7.06
CA SER A 260 8.00 6.84 6.22
C SER A 260 8.67 7.13 4.90
N VAL A 261 9.38 6.13 4.36
CA VAL A 261 9.99 6.17 3.03
C VAL A 261 9.83 4.79 2.38
N GLY A 262 9.51 4.79 1.10
CA GLY A 262 9.44 3.59 0.28
C GLY A 262 10.04 3.81 -1.10
N ALA A 263 10.69 2.81 -1.64
CA ALA A 263 11.21 2.77 -3.00
C ALA A 263 10.25 2.00 -3.92
N GLY A 264 10.19 2.40 -5.19
CA GLY A 264 9.41 1.70 -6.21
C GLY A 264 10.11 1.74 -7.55
N ILE A 265 10.18 0.61 -8.23
CA ILE A 265 10.74 0.48 -9.57
C ILE A 265 9.61 0.06 -10.50
N GLY A 266 9.10 1.03 -11.26
CA GLY A 266 8.06 0.82 -12.28
C GLY A 266 8.66 0.34 -13.60
N ASN A 267 7.83 0.28 -14.64
CA ASN A 267 8.32 -0.14 -15.96
C ASN A 267 9.35 0.84 -16.54
N THR A 268 9.10 2.14 -16.45
CA THR A 268 9.91 3.20 -17.11
C THR A 268 10.54 4.19 -16.14
N THR A 269 10.26 4.06 -14.85
CA THR A 269 10.74 4.98 -13.81
C THR A 269 11.12 4.24 -12.55
N GLU A 270 12.10 4.73 -11.84
CA GLU A 270 12.30 4.47 -10.42
C GLU A 270 11.83 5.65 -9.59
N THR A 271 11.25 5.35 -8.45
CA THR A 271 10.68 6.35 -7.54
C THR A 271 11.10 6.10 -6.11
N ILE A 272 11.21 7.17 -5.35
CA ILE A 272 11.27 7.11 -3.90
C ILE A 272 10.22 8.07 -3.35
N SER A 273 9.39 7.60 -2.44
CA SER A 273 8.29 8.40 -1.88
C SER A 273 8.41 8.41 -0.37
N GLY A 274 8.12 9.53 0.25
CA GLY A 274 8.13 9.68 1.69
C GLY A 274 7.03 10.60 2.19
N SER A 275 6.72 10.47 3.47
CA SER A 275 5.86 11.40 4.19
C SER A 275 6.35 11.52 5.64
N CYS A 276 6.31 12.72 6.19
CA CYS A 276 6.66 12.95 7.58
C CYS A 276 5.89 14.14 8.17
N SER A 277 5.93 14.26 9.50
CA SER A 277 5.64 15.53 10.18
C SER A 277 6.81 16.50 10.00
N PRO A 278 6.61 17.82 10.14
CA PRO A 278 7.72 18.79 10.09
C PRO A 278 8.84 18.47 11.10
N LYS A 279 8.50 18.00 12.30
CA LYS A 279 9.48 17.64 13.35
C LYS A 279 10.31 16.41 13.00
N ASP A 280 9.76 15.49 12.19
CA ASP A 280 10.40 14.24 11.81
C ASP A 280 11.07 14.30 10.42
N PHE A 281 11.25 15.51 9.86
CA PHE A 281 11.82 15.69 8.54
C PHE A 281 13.22 15.07 8.40
N GLU A 282 14.08 15.25 9.42
CA GLU A 282 15.41 14.61 9.41
C GLU A 282 15.33 13.08 9.39
N THR A 283 14.37 12.50 10.12
CA THR A 283 14.14 11.05 10.08
C THR A 283 13.76 10.58 8.68
N MET A 284 12.88 11.32 7.97
CA MET A 284 12.56 11.01 6.57
C MET A 284 13.79 11.11 5.65
N MET A 285 14.64 12.09 5.86
CA MET A 285 15.89 12.22 5.08
C MET A 285 16.86 11.07 5.36
N GLN A 286 17.01 10.65 6.61
CA GLN A 286 17.82 9.48 6.99
C GLN A 286 17.29 8.19 6.34
N LEU A 287 15.98 7.96 6.41
CA LEU A 287 15.35 6.82 5.77
C LEU A 287 15.53 6.85 4.25
N THR A 288 15.45 8.02 3.62
CA THR A 288 15.70 8.20 2.19
C THR A 288 17.13 7.80 1.84
N TYR A 289 18.10 8.27 2.60
CA TYR A 289 19.50 7.92 2.40
C TYR A 289 19.74 6.42 2.52
N LEU A 290 19.24 5.78 3.56
CA LEU A 290 19.39 4.33 3.78
C LEU A 290 18.67 3.50 2.71
N THR A 291 17.48 3.92 2.29
CA THR A 291 16.72 3.26 1.22
C THR A 291 17.48 3.29 -0.10
N PHE A 292 18.15 4.40 -0.39
CA PHE A 292 18.97 4.55 -1.59
C PHE A 292 20.25 3.71 -1.55
N THR A 293 20.95 3.72 -0.41
CA THR A 293 22.34 3.25 -0.33
C THR A 293 22.52 1.88 0.30
N SER A 294 21.56 1.45 1.14
CA SER A 294 21.83 0.36 2.09
C SER A 294 20.68 -0.66 2.18
N PRO A 295 20.27 -1.29 1.03
CA PRO A 295 19.35 -2.41 1.09
C PRO A 295 20.00 -3.57 1.87
N ARG A 296 19.33 -4.04 2.94
CA ARG A 296 19.83 -5.11 3.80
C ARG A 296 19.46 -6.47 3.23
N LYS A 297 20.44 -7.36 3.10
CA LYS A 297 20.20 -8.77 2.74
C LYS A 297 19.83 -9.57 3.99
N ASP A 298 18.75 -10.35 3.88
CA ASP A 298 18.27 -11.26 4.93
C ASP A 298 17.65 -12.50 4.29
N ASN A 299 18.38 -13.61 4.34
CA ASN A 299 17.96 -14.85 3.69
C ASN A 299 16.72 -15.47 4.36
N GLU A 300 16.54 -15.32 5.68
CA GLU A 300 15.37 -15.85 6.39
C GLU A 300 14.11 -15.08 6.00
N ALA A 301 14.20 -13.76 5.92
CA ALA A 301 13.12 -12.92 5.45
C ALA A 301 12.74 -13.23 3.99
N PHE A 302 13.73 -13.51 3.14
CA PHE A 302 13.52 -13.91 1.75
C PHE A 302 12.84 -15.29 1.64
N GLU A 303 13.30 -16.29 2.38
CA GLU A 303 12.63 -17.61 2.41
C GLU A 303 11.20 -17.52 2.93
N SER A 304 10.97 -16.71 3.96
CA SER A 304 9.62 -16.42 4.44
C SER A 304 8.74 -15.76 3.37
N TYR A 305 9.30 -14.83 2.58
CA TYR A 305 8.63 -14.21 1.43
C TYR A 305 8.24 -15.25 0.38
N LYS A 306 9.19 -16.09 -0.06
CA LYS A 306 8.91 -17.15 -1.05
C LYS A 306 7.82 -18.11 -0.59
N ASN A 307 7.86 -18.50 0.66
CA ASN A 307 6.85 -19.39 1.24
C ASN A 307 5.44 -18.79 1.22
N ARG A 308 5.30 -17.51 1.58
CA ARG A 308 4.01 -16.80 1.46
C ARG A 308 3.56 -16.66 0.02
N LEU A 309 4.48 -16.32 -0.89
CA LEU A 309 4.18 -16.19 -2.32
C LEU A 309 3.72 -17.53 -2.92
N LYS A 310 4.37 -18.65 -2.60
CA LYS A 310 3.93 -19.99 -3.02
C LYS A 310 2.51 -20.29 -2.54
N ALA A 311 2.23 -20.06 -1.25
CA ALA A 311 0.91 -20.28 -0.69
C ALA A 311 -0.18 -19.42 -1.36
N GLN A 312 0.14 -18.18 -1.69
CA GLN A 312 -0.77 -17.29 -2.41
C GLN A 312 -1.03 -17.79 -3.84
N LEU A 313 0.02 -18.23 -4.55
CA LEU A 313 -0.09 -18.69 -5.93
C LEU A 313 -0.81 -20.04 -6.05
N GLN A 314 -0.65 -20.96 -5.10
CA GLN A 314 -1.37 -22.24 -5.06
C GLN A 314 -2.89 -22.07 -5.08
N ASN A 315 -3.40 -21.03 -4.46
CA ASN A 315 -4.83 -20.75 -4.38
C ASN A 315 -5.32 -19.81 -5.49
N SER A 316 -4.42 -19.16 -6.21
CA SER A 316 -4.78 -18.16 -7.22
C SER A 316 -5.54 -18.75 -8.40
N ASP A 317 -5.21 -19.98 -8.81
CA ASP A 317 -5.86 -20.65 -9.94
C ASP A 317 -7.32 -21.05 -9.66
N ALA A 318 -7.69 -21.16 -8.39
CA ALA A 318 -9.08 -21.40 -7.99
C ALA A 318 -9.96 -20.15 -8.11
N ASN A 319 -9.36 -18.96 -8.06
CA ASN A 319 -10.09 -17.70 -8.11
C ASN A 319 -10.50 -17.34 -9.56
N PRO A 320 -11.81 -17.21 -9.87
CA PRO A 320 -12.26 -16.82 -11.20
C PRO A 320 -11.72 -15.49 -11.69
N MET A 321 -11.51 -14.51 -10.78
CA MET A 321 -10.96 -13.19 -11.13
C MET A 321 -9.49 -13.26 -11.54
N THR A 322 -8.71 -14.19 -10.99
CA THR A 322 -7.34 -14.43 -11.45
C THR A 322 -7.35 -14.94 -12.89
N ALA A 323 -8.19 -15.91 -13.22
CA ALA A 323 -8.33 -16.41 -14.58
C ALA A 323 -8.79 -15.32 -15.56
N PHE A 324 -9.70 -14.44 -15.10
CA PHE A 324 -10.14 -13.28 -15.88
C PHE A 324 -8.98 -12.32 -16.16
N SER A 325 -8.25 -11.90 -15.14
CA SER A 325 -7.10 -10.98 -15.27
C SER A 325 -6.01 -11.53 -16.20
N ASP A 326 -5.71 -12.84 -16.10
CA ASP A 326 -4.74 -13.50 -16.98
C ASP A 326 -5.20 -13.52 -18.44
N THR A 327 -6.49 -13.77 -18.64
CA THR A 327 -7.08 -13.77 -19.99
C THR A 327 -7.06 -12.37 -20.58
N VAL A 328 -7.37 -11.34 -19.78
CA VAL A 328 -7.26 -9.93 -20.20
C VAL A 328 -5.82 -9.58 -20.58
N THR A 329 -4.84 -9.92 -19.74
CA THR A 329 -3.43 -9.65 -20.02
C THR A 329 -2.99 -10.28 -21.35
N ARG A 330 -3.35 -11.55 -21.60
CA ARG A 330 -3.06 -12.24 -22.85
C ARG A 330 -3.82 -11.64 -24.04
N ALA A 331 -5.06 -11.22 -23.83
CA ALA A 331 -5.84 -10.56 -24.87
C ALA A 331 -5.21 -9.24 -25.30
N LEU A 332 -4.68 -8.47 -24.36
CA LEU A 332 -4.07 -7.15 -24.61
C LEU A 332 -2.68 -7.24 -25.23
N TYR A 333 -1.84 -8.13 -24.70
CA TYR A 333 -0.40 -8.15 -25.02
C TYR A 333 0.08 -9.41 -25.75
N GLY A 334 -0.82 -10.38 -25.99
CA GLY A 334 -0.45 -11.65 -26.62
C GLY A 334 0.56 -12.43 -25.79
N ASP A 335 1.54 -13.03 -26.48
CA ASP A 335 2.63 -13.80 -25.87
C ASP A 335 3.88 -12.93 -25.61
N HIS A 336 3.69 -11.63 -25.33
CA HIS A 336 4.82 -10.76 -25.03
C HIS A 336 5.57 -11.26 -23.78
N PRO A 337 6.91 -11.38 -23.80
CA PRO A 337 7.69 -11.98 -22.70
C PRO A 337 7.45 -11.31 -21.33
N ARG A 338 7.12 -10.01 -21.33
CA ARG A 338 6.83 -9.25 -20.10
C ARG A 338 5.39 -9.37 -19.60
N ALA A 339 4.49 -9.96 -20.39
CA ALA A 339 3.11 -10.25 -19.99
C ALA A 339 3.02 -11.62 -19.30
N ILE A 340 3.91 -11.86 -18.34
CA ILE A 340 4.01 -13.14 -17.64
C ILE A 340 3.01 -13.21 -16.48
N LYS A 341 2.40 -14.39 -16.32
CA LYS A 341 1.77 -14.80 -15.06
C LYS A 341 2.79 -15.60 -14.25
N LEU A 342 3.11 -15.13 -13.08
CA LEU A 342 3.92 -15.87 -12.13
C LEU A 342 3.15 -17.12 -11.66
N LYS A 343 3.79 -18.29 -11.73
CA LYS A 343 3.27 -19.57 -11.23
C LYS A 343 4.06 -20.01 -10.01
N GLU A 344 3.46 -20.87 -9.19
CA GLU A 344 4.14 -21.43 -8.02
C GLU A 344 5.50 -22.06 -8.39
N SER A 345 5.56 -22.84 -9.49
CA SER A 345 6.78 -23.49 -9.97
C SER A 345 7.92 -22.53 -10.39
N MET A 346 7.62 -21.24 -10.56
CA MET A 346 8.61 -20.22 -10.91
C MET A 346 9.21 -19.54 -9.65
N VAL A 347 8.62 -19.71 -8.49
CA VAL A 347 9.05 -19.02 -7.26
C VAL A 347 10.47 -19.37 -6.87
N ASP A 348 10.89 -20.61 -7.09
CA ASP A 348 12.26 -21.06 -6.78
C ASP A 348 13.32 -20.55 -7.78
N GLN A 349 12.90 -19.92 -8.88
CA GLN A 349 13.77 -19.25 -9.85
C GLN A 349 14.06 -17.79 -9.48
N ILE A 350 13.43 -17.26 -8.40
CA ILE A 350 13.67 -15.91 -7.92
C ILE A 350 15.06 -15.88 -7.30
N ASP A 351 15.93 -15.05 -7.86
CA ASP A 351 17.31 -14.87 -7.39
C ASP A 351 17.44 -13.59 -6.56
N TYR A 352 17.66 -13.74 -5.25
CA TYR A 352 17.73 -12.62 -4.31
C TYR A 352 18.95 -11.74 -4.56
N ASP A 353 20.10 -12.34 -4.87
CA ASP A 353 21.32 -11.58 -5.15
C ASP A 353 21.14 -10.74 -6.41
N ARG A 354 20.58 -11.35 -7.45
CA ARG A 354 20.29 -10.64 -8.69
C ARG A 354 19.30 -9.50 -8.51
N ILE A 355 18.27 -9.69 -7.70
CA ILE A 355 17.32 -8.63 -7.36
C ILE A 355 18.00 -7.47 -6.62
N LEU A 356 18.89 -7.76 -5.68
CA LEU A 356 19.66 -6.73 -4.98
C LEU A 356 20.60 -5.97 -5.93
N GLU A 357 21.21 -6.64 -6.90
CA GLU A 357 22.01 -6.00 -7.94
C GLU A 357 21.15 -5.07 -8.80
N MET A 358 19.98 -5.54 -9.25
CA MET A 358 19.03 -4.73 -10.01
C MET A 358 18.59 -3.49 -9.23
N TYR A 359 18.26 -3.65 -7.95
CA TYR A 359 17.89 -2.55 -7.08
C TYR A 359 19.02 -1.53 -6.95
N LYS A 360 20.23 -1.99 -6.62
CA LYS A 360 21.41 -1.13 -6.50
C LYS A 360 21.73 -0.42 -7.82
N ASP A 361 21.51 -1.07 -8.97
CA ASP A 361 21.72 -0.44 -10.27
C ASP A 361 20.75 0.73 -10.51
N ARG A 362 19.49 0.61 -10.07
CA ARG A 362 18.49 1.69 -10.23
C ARG A 362 18.76 2.88 -9.33
N TYR A 363 19.35 2.66 -8.15
CA TYR A 363 19.60 3.71 -7.15
C TYR A 363 21.08 4.13 -7.03
N LYS A 364 21.96 3.69 -7.92
CA LYS A 364 23.39 4.05 -7.86
C LYS A 364 23.72 5.46 -8.34
N ASP A 365 22.78 6.15 -8.99
CA ASP A 365 22.96 7.52 -9.49
C ASP A 365 21.78 8.40 -9.15
N ALA A 366 22.00 9.32 -8.23
CA ALA A 366 20.97 10.28 -7.84
C ALA A 366 20.98 11.56 -8.72
N SER A 367 21.98 11.74 -9.59
CA SER A 367 22.12 12.97 -10.40
C SER A 367 20.98 13.16 -11.41
N ASP A 368 20.30 12.10 -11.82
CA ASP A 368 19.14 12.13 -12.71
C ASP A 368 17.80 12.14 -11.98
N PHE A 369 17.81 12.05 -10.63
CA PHE A 369 16.60 12.18 -9.82
C PHE A 369 16.17 13.64 -9.67
N THR A 370 14.87 13.84 -9.80
CA THR A 370 14.20 15.07 -9.40
C THR A 370 13.33 14.77 -8.19
N PHE A 371 13.61 15.45 -7.07
CA PHE A 371 12.81 15.36 -5.85
C PHE A 371 11.82 16.52 -5.76
N TYR A 372 10.64 16.22 -5.24
CA TYR A 372 9.58 17.17 -4.92
C TYR A 372 9.27 17.07 -3.43
N LEU A 373 9.35 18.18 -2.71
CA LEU A 373 8.99 18.33 -1.32
C LEU A 373 7.81 19.29 -1.23
N VAL A 374 6.65 18.84 -0.76
CA VAL A 374 5.42 19.62 -0.71
C VAL A 374 4.77 19.46 0.66
N GLY A 375 4.31 20.55 1.25
CA GLY A 375 3.62 20.54 2.54
C GLY A 375 4.05 21.66 3.46
N ASN A 376 3.94 21.45 4.76
CA ASN A 376 4.37 22.44 5.78
C ASN A 376 5.90 22.50 5.89
N VAL A 377 6.55 23.02 4.86
CA VAL A 377 8.00 23.10 4.73
C VAL A 377 8.52 24.46 5.14
N ASN A 378 9.37 24.50 6.14
CA ASN A 378 10.23 25.67 6.41
C ASN A 378 11.54 25.49 5.63
N LEU A 379 11.64 26.14 4.46
CA LEU A 379 12.75 25.96 3.55
C LEU A 379 14.11 26.23 4.21
N GLU A 380 14.24 27.33 4.95
CA GLU A 380 15.52 27.73 5.54
C GLU A 380 16.01 26.73 6.60
N GLN A 381 15.10 26.19 7.40
CA GLN A 381 15.44 25.18 8.40
C GLN A 381 15.76 23.82 7.77
N MET A 382 15.17 23.50 6.60
CA MET A 382 15.31 22.19 5.97
C MET A 382 16.46 22.13 4.95
N LYS A 383 16.90 23.25 4.39
CA LYS A 383 18.05 23.29 3.45
C LYS A 383 19.29 22.54 3.95
N PRO A 384 19.75 22.69 5.21
CA PRO A 384 20.92 21.95 5.68
C PRO A 384 20.72 20.43 5.64
N MET A 385 19.53 19.94 6.00
CA MET A 385 19.21 18.51 5.97
C MET A 385 19.09 17.99 4.53
N ILE A 386 18.47 18.75 3.63
CA ILE A 386 18.41 18.45 2.19
C ILE A 386 19.83 18.32 1.63
N ALA A 387 20.71 19.29 1.90
CA ALA A 387 22.09 19.26 1.45
C ALA A 387 22.87 18.11 2.06
N LYS A 388 22.68 17.81 3.36
CA LYS A 388 23.35 16.73 4.06
C LYS A 388 22.96 15.37 3.48
N TYR A 389 21.68 15.05 3.40
CA TYR A 389 21.23 13.70 3.07
C TYR A 389 21.06 13.45 1.58
N LEU A 390 20.32 14.33 0.85
CA LEU A 390 20.15 14.16 -0.59
C LEU A 390 21.43 14.52 -1.35
N GLY A 391 22.22 15.46 -0.84
CA GLY A 391 23.53 15.81 -1.43
C GLY A 391 24.62 14.77 -1.24
N ALA A 392 24.43 13.83 -0.30
CA ALA A 392 25.32 12.69 -0.06
C ALA A 392 24.93 11.42 -0.85
N LEU A 393 23.80 11.42 -1.54
CA LEU A 393 23.40 10.31 -2.38
C LEU A 393 24.44 10.05 -3.48
N PRO A 394 24.69 8.78 -3.84
CA PRO A 394 25.67 8.43 -4.86
C PRO A 394 25.35 9.08 -6.19
N SER A 395 26.36 9.50 -6.94
CA SER A 395 26.22 10.12 -8.25
C SER A 395 27.37 9.69 -9.15
N ILE A 396 27.03 9.22 -10.34
CA ILE A 396 27.97 8.86 -11.39
C ILE A 396 27.72 9.65 -12.68
N ASN A 397 26.81 10.63 -12.64
CA ASN A 397 26.38 11.47 -13.77
C ASN A 397 25.91 10.66 -14.98
N ARG A 398 25.21 9.55 -14.74
CA ARG A 398 24.60 8.72 -15.78
C ARG A 398 23.39 9.46 -16.34
N LYS A 399 23.37 9.65 -17.65
CA LYS A 399 22.17 10.13 -18.35
C LYS A 399 21.41 8.92 -18.86
N GLU A 400 20.42 8.50 -18.12
CA GLU A 400 19.62 7.34 -18.47
C GLU A 400 18.21 7.74 -18.89
N THR A 401 17.60 6.91 -19.73
CA THR A 401 16.20 6.95 -20.08
C THR A 401 15.66 5.53 -20.14
N PHE A 402 14.35 5.38 -20.21
CA PHE A 402 13.72 4.07 -20.33
C PHE A 402 13.95 3.46 -21.73
N LYS A 403 13.90 2.13 -21.79
CA LYS A 403 13.79 1.38 -23.04
C LYS A 403 12.34 1.11 -23.38
N ASP A 404 11.98 1.29 -24.63
CA ASP A 404 10.69 0.86 -25.14
C ASP A 404 10.76 -0.63 -25.49
N ASN A 405 10.23 -1.48 -24.60
CA ASN A 405 10.21 -2.93 -24.76
C ASN A 405 9.11 -3.43 -25.71
N LYS A 406 8.41 -2.53 -26.38
CA LYS A 406 7.35 -2.84 -27.36
C LYS A 406 6.16 -3.62 -26.80
N MET A 407 5.93 -3.55 -25.50
CA MET A 407 4.75 -4.12 -24.87
C MET A 407 3.55 -3.18 -25.07
N TYR A 408 2.90 -3.30 -26.22
CA TYR A 408 1.79 -2.46 -26.63
C TYR A 408 0.47 -3.21 -26.62
N ILE A 409 -0.59 -2.50 -26.30
CA ILE A 409 -1.94 -3.03 -26.45
C ILE A 409 -2.20 -3.38 -27.91
N ARG A 410 -2.78 -4.56 -28.13
CA ARG A 410 -3.21 -5.06 -29.44
C ARG A 410 -4.08 -4.01 -30.13
N LYS A 411 -3.87 -3.84 -31.44
CA LYS A 411 -4.71 -2.97 -32.28
C LYS A 411 -5.86 -3.76 -32.91
N GLY A 412 -6.94 -3.04 -33.20
CA GLY A 412 -8.14 -3.60 -33.84
C GLY A 412 -9.11 -4.23 -32.84
N GLU A 413 -10.21 -4.70 -33.36
CA GLU A 413 -11.26 -5.36 -32.56
C GLU A 413 -10.82 -6.76 -32.14
N TYR A 414 -11.05 -7.09 -30.88
CA TYR A 414 -10.75 -8.39 -30.32
C TYR A 414 -11.81 -8.77 -29.29
N LYS A 415 -12.43 -9.93 -29.49
CA LYS A 415 -13.42 -10.51 -28.58
C LYS A 415 -12.89 -11.82 -28.02
N ASN A 416 -13.01 -12.01 -26.72
CA ASN A 416 -12.68 -13.27 -26.03
C ASN A 416 -13.76 -13.59 -25.00
N GLU A 417 -14.21 -14.82 -25.00
CA GLU A 417 -15.14 -15.36 -24.01
C GLU A 417 -14.61 -16.68 -23.48
N PHE A 418 -14.69 -16.87 -22.17
CA PHE A 418 -14.37 -18.14 -21.52
C PHE A 418 -15.29 -18.37 -20.33
N ALA A 419 -15.39 -19.61 -19.87
CA ALA A 419 -16.16 -19.95 -18.69
C ALA A 419 -15.27 -20.67 -17.67
N LYS A 420 -15.51 -20.39 -16.39
CA LYS A 420 -14.91 -21.08 -15.25
C LYS A 420 -16.01 -21.43 -14.27
N LYS A 421 -16.03 -22.69 -13.80
CA LYS A 421 -17.02 -23.17 -12.84
C LYS A 421 -16.87 -22.42 -11.50
N GLN A 422 -17.99 -21.94 -10.98
CA GLN A 422 -18.12 -21.31 -9.66
C GLN A 422 -19.49 -21.65 -9.05
N GLU A 423 -19.67 -21.44 -7.76
CA GLU A 423 -20.92 -21.80 -7.07
C GLU A 423 -22.10 -20.92 -7.52
N THR A 424 -21.88 -19.62 -7.57
CA THR A 424 -22.91 -18.67 -8.04
C THR A 424 -22.59 -18.27 -9.49
N PRO A 425 -23.48 -18.55 -10.46
CA PRO A 425 -23.29 -18.12 -11.82
C PRO A 425 -23.17 -16.60 -11.93
N MET A 426 -22.09 -16.13 -12.51
CA MET A 426 -21.81 -14.70 -12.69
C MET A 426 -20.99 -14.48 -13.96
N ALA A 427 -21.36 -13.49 -14.76
CA ALA A 427 -20.57 -13.01 -15.89
C ALA A 427 -19.85 -11.72 -15.51
N THR A 428 -18.54 -11.66 -15.73
CA THR A 428 -17.72 -10.45 -15.65
C THR A 428 -17.41 -10.00 -17.07
N ILE A 429 -17.81 -8.79 -17.42
CA ILE A 429 -17.66 -8.19 -18.75
C ILE A 429 -16.70 -7.01 -18.66
N MET A 430 -15.77 -6.92 -19.59
CA MET A 430 -14.86 -5.79 -19.75
C MET A 430 -14.88 -5.30 -21.19
N PHE A 431 -15.08 -4.01 -21.36
CA PHE A 431 -14.76 -3.29 -22.58
C PHE A 431 -13.50 -2.49 -22.36
N LEU A 432 -12.59 -2.53 -23.32
CA LEU A 432 -11.39 -1.74 -23.30
C LEU A 432 -11.17 -1.08 -24.65
N TYR A 433 -11.07 0.23 -24.62
CA TYR A 433 -10.75 1.05 -25.77
C TYR A 433 -9.38 1.66 -25.57
N SER A 434 -8.53 1.63 -26.58
CA SER A 434 -7.21 2.26 -26.54
C SER A 434 -6.97 3.11 -27.78
N GLY A 435 -6.23 4.21 -27.59
CA GLY A 435 -5.90 5.13 -28.68
C GLY A 435 -4.75 6.06 -28.32
N THR A 436 -4.24 6.77 -29.31
CA THR A 436 -3.23 7.80 -29.09
C THR A 436 -3.91 9.08 -28.62
N CYS A 437 -3.46 9.63 -27.51
CA CYS A 437 -3.91 10.92 -26.99
C CYS A 437 -2.73 11.65 -26.37
N LYS A 438 -2.62 12.96 -26.63
CA LYS A 438 -1.57 13.79 -26.07
C LYS A 438 -1.63 13.80 -24.54
N TYR A 439 -0.51 13.54 -23.91
CA TYR A 439 -0.39 13.61 -22.46
C TYR A 439 -0.18 15.05 -22.00
N ASP A 440 -1.25 15.68 -21.56
CA ASP A 440 -1.21 17.00 -20.91
C ASP A 440 -2.28 17.10 -19.83
N LEU A 441 -2.22 18.14 -19.01
CA LEU A 441 -3.14 18.35 -17.89
C LEU A 441 -4.60 18.43 -18.38
N ARG A 442 -4.84 19.13 -19.50
CA ARG A 442 -6.18 19.28 -20.06
C ARG A 442 -6.77 17.93 -20.45
N SER A 443 -6.04 17.14 -21.22
CA SER A 443 -6.47 15.81 -21.65
C SER A 443 -6.77 14.88 -20.47
N ASN A 444 -5.90 14.93 -19.44
CA ASN A 444 -6.07 14.13 -18.24
C ASN A 444 -7.32 14.55 -17.43
N THR A 445 -7.54 15.87 -17.30
CA THR A 445 -8.74 16.40 -16.62
C THR A 445 -10.02 16.04 -17.38
N LEU A 446 -10.03 16.19 -18.71
CA LEU A 446 -11.18 15.84 -19.54
C LEU A 446 -11.51 14.33 -19.44
N LEU A 447 -10.48 13.47 -19.39
CA LEU A 447 -10.67 12.03 -19.22
C LEU A 447 -11.30 11.72 -17.86
N SER A 448 -10.85 12.37 -16.79
CA SER A 448 -11.45 12.20 -15.46
C SER A 448 -12.92 12.66 -15.41
N PHE A 449 -13.29 13.71 -16.14
CA PHE A 449 -14.68 14.14 -16.25
C PHE A 449 -15.51 13.15 -17.07
N LEU A 450 -14.96 12.61 -18.15
CA LEU A 450 -15.60 11.58 -18.94
C LEU A 450 -15.91 10.32 -18.12
N ASP A 451 -14.94 9.87 -17.31
CA ASP A 451 -15.13 8.71 -16.43
C ASP A 451 -16.30 8.92 -15.48
N GLN A 452 -16.34 10.05 -14.79
CA GLN A 452 -17.42 10.37 -13.85
C GLN A 452 -18.78 10.50 -14.55
N ALA A 453 -18.82 11.12 -15.73
CA ALA A 453 -20.05 11.22 -16.51
C ALA A 453 -20.57 9.85 -16.96
N LEU A 454 -19.68 8.97 -17.41
CA LEU A 454 -20.03 7.60 -17.81
C LEU A 454 -20.49 6.75 -16.62
N ASP A 455 -19.83 6.86 -15.46
CA ASP A 455 -20.25 6.18 -14.23
C ASP A 455 -21.67 6.56 -13.81
N MET A 456 -22.03 7.85 -13.90
CA MET A 456 -23.41 8.30 -13.63
C MET A 456 -24.41 7.73 -14.64
N VAL A 457 -24.09 7.75 -15.94
CA VAL A 457 -24.94 7.20 -16.99
C VAL A 457 -25.14 5.70 -16.82
N TYR A 458 -24.07 4.95 -16.59
CA TYR A 458 -24.16 3.50 -16.43
C TYR A 458 -24.86 3.09 -15.13
N THR A 459 -24.68 3.86 -14.07
CA THR A 459 -25.44 3.65 -12.83
C THR A 459 -26.94 3.80 -13.09
N ALA A 460 -27.36 4.86 -13.77
CA ALA A 460 -28.77 5.09 -14.07
C ALA A 460 -29.37 4.02 -15.04
N GLU A 461 -28.65 3.72 -16.13
CA GLU A 461 -29.21 2.86 -17.20
C GLU A 461 -29.11 1.36 -16.84
N ILE A 462 -28.04 0.92 -16.22
CA ILE A 462 -27.76 -0.52 -16.01
C ILE A 462 -28.16 -0.96 -14.59
N ARG A 463 -27.80 -0.17 -13.56
CA ARG A 463 -28.12 -0.52 -12.19
C ARG A 463 -29.58 -0.19 -11.84
N GLU A 464 -30.01 1.05 -12.05
CA GLU A 464 -31.34 1.51 -11.58
C GLU A 464 -32.46 1.05 -12.47
N LYS A 465 -32.35 1.21 -13.80
CA LYS A 465 -33.44 0.81 -14.74
C LYS A 465 -33.50 -0.70 -14.95
N GLU A 466 -32.35 -1.35 -15.14
CA GLU A 466 -32.31 -2.78 -15.49
C GLU A 466 -32.18 -3.70 -14.29
N GLY A 467 -31.75 -3.18 -13.14
CA GLY A 467 -31.45 -4.00 -11.96
C GLY A 467 -30.46 -5.13 -12.29
N GLY A 468 -29.56 -4.87 -13.22
CA GLY A 468 -28.72 -5.92 -13.83
C GLY A 468 -27.38 -6.12 -13.20
N THR A 469 -26.93 -5.17 -12.38
CA THR A 469 -25.62 -5.20 -11.71
C THR A 469 -25.68 -4.42 -10.42
N TYR A 470 -24.71 -4.66 -9.53
CA TYR A 470 -24.46 -3.81 -8.36
C TYR A 470 -23.76 -2.50 -8.70
N GLY A 471 -23.03 -2.46 -9.81
CA GLY A 471 -22.36 -1.28 -10.32
C GLY A 471 -21.60 -1.55 -11.61
N VAL A 472 -21.37 -0.49 -12.37
CA VAL A 472 -20.47 -0.45 -13.53
C VAL A 472 -19.32 0.48 -13.16
N SER A 473 -18.10 0.09 -13.40
CA SER A 473 -16.91 0.93 -13.19
C SER A 473 -16.34 1.35 -14.54
N CYS A 474 -16.20 2.65 -14.71
CA CYS A 474 -15.51 3.25 -15.85
C CYS A 474 -14.18 3.84 -15.36
N ASN A 475 -13.09 3.54 -16.05
CA ASN A 475 -11.77 4.03 -15.67
C ASN A 475 -10.95 4.38 -16.90
N GLY A 476 -10.63 5.66 -17.05
CA GLY A 476 -9.74 6.19 -18.06
C GLY A 476 -8.34 6.40 -17.54
N ASN A 477 -7.35 6.00 -18.30
CA ASN A 477 -5.96 6.23 -18.00
C ASN A 477 -5.22 6.83 -19.19
N LEU A 478 -4.46 7.88 -18.95
CA LEU A 478 -3.61 8.51 -19.95
C LEU A 478 -2.15 8.33 -19.55
N SER A 479 -1.40 7.60 -20.36
CA SER A 479 0.02 7.31 -20.14
C SER A 479 0.88 8.21 -21.01
N LYS A 480 2.03 8.67 -20.47
CA LYS A 480 3.08 9.38 -21.22
C LYS A 480 4.11 8.41 -21.77
N TYR A 481 4.47 7.41 -20.99
CA TYR A 481 5.55 6.48 -21.28
C TYR A 481 5.05 5.02 -21.35
N PRO A 482 5.61 4.16 -22.23
CA PRO A 482 6.65 4.44 -23.24
C PRO A 482 6.16 5.26 -24.43
N LYS A 483 4.85 5.40 -24.61
CA LYS A 483 4.19 6.26 -25.62
C LYS A 483 2.95 6.93 -25.04
N GLU A 484 2.54 8.03 -25.65
CA GLU A 484 1.29 8.69 -25.29
C GLU A 484 0.11 7.81 -25.71
N GLU A 485 -0.60 7.26 -24.72
CA GLU A 485 -1.71 6.31 -24.94
C GLU A 485 -2.83 6.55 -23.93
N LEU A 486 -4.04 6.62 -24.47
CA LEU A 486 -5.28 6.63 -23.70
C LEU A 486 -5.85 5.22 -23.66
N VAL A 487 -6.29 4.79 -22.49
CA VAL A 487 -7.06 3.57 -22.27
C VAL A 487 -8.33 3.92 -21.52
N LEU A 488 -9.48 3.51 -22.02
CA LEU A 488 -10.75 3.58 -21.34
C LEU A 488 -11.25 2.16 -21.09
N GLN A 489 -11.46 1.82 -19.83
CA GLN A 489 -11.92 0.51 -19.39
C GLN A 489 -13.29 0.63 -18.75
N ILE A 490 -14.24 -0.23 -19.15
CA ILE A 490 -15.57 -0.32 -18.56
C ILE A 490 -15.77 -1.77 -18.11
N VAL A 491 -16.05 -1.97 -16.82
CA VAL A 491 -16.17 -3.32 -16.21
C VAL A 491 -17.46 -3.40 -15.40
N PHE A 492 -18.20 -4.50 -15.56
CA PHE A 492 -19.33 -4.82 -14.71
C PHE A 492 -19.51 -6.32 -14.53
N GLN A 493 -20.25 -6.69 -13.49
CA GLN A 493 -20.63 -8.06 -13.20
C GLN A 493 -22.16 -8.19 -13.25
N THR A 494 -22.66 -9.30 -13.81
CA THR A 494 -24.10 -9.52 -13.97
C THR A 494 -24.44 -11.01 -14.01
N ASP A 495 -25.74 -11.31 -13.93
CA ASP A 495 -26.28 -12.64 -14.27
C ASP A 495 -25.90 -12.97 -15.73
N PRO A 496 -25.38 -14.18 -16.03
CA PRO A 496 -25.04 -14.60 -17.39
C PRO A 496 -26.18 -14.42 -18.39
N ALA A 497 -27.44 -14.55 -17.97
CA ALA A 497 -28.62 -14.36 -18.85
C ALA A 497 -28.82 -12.90 -19.29
N LYS A 498 -28.27 -11.93 -18.55
CA LYS A 498 -28.38 -10.50 -18.85
C LYS A 498 -27.17 -9.93 -19.60
N LYS A 499 -26.09 -10.69 -19.74
CA LYS A 499 -24.79 -10.19 -20.23
C LYS A 499 -24.89 -9.46 -21.57
N ASP A 500 -25.61 -10.04 -22.56
CA ASP A 500 -25.67 -9.51 -23.92
C ASP A 500 -26.52 -8.22 -23.97
N LYS A 501 -27.66 -8.18 -23.26
CA LYS A 501 -28.49 -6.99 -23.16
C LYS A 501 -27.72 -5.82 -22.53
N LEU A 502 -27.06 -6.05 -21.40
CA LEU A 502 -26.34 -4.99 -20.70
C LEU A 502 -25.11 -4.54 -21.48
N SER A 503 -24.43 -5.46 -22.15
CA SER A 503 -23.32 -5.13 -23.05
C SER A 503 -23.75 -4.20 -24.19
N ALA A 504 -24.93 -4.44 -24.78
CA ALA A 504 -25.48 -3.55 -25.80
C ALA A 504 -25.76 -2.14 -25.28
N ILE A 505 -26.32 -2.03 -24.06
CA ILE A 505 -26.54 -0.73 -23.40
C ILE A 505 -25.22 0.00 -23.16
N VAL A 506 -24.15 -0.69 -22.71
CA VAL A 506 -22.83 -0.06 -22.53
C VAL A 506 -22.35 0.58 -23.82
N VAL A 507 -22.40 -0.14 -24.93
CA VAL A 507 -21.95 0.37 -26.24
C VAL A 507 -22.85 1.53 -26.71
N GLU A 508 -24.16 1.39 -26.61
CA GLU A 508 -25.12 2.44 -26.99
C GLU A 508 -24.87 3.75 -26.22
N GLN A 509 -24.71 3.67 -24.92
CA GLN A 509 -24.50 4.86 -24.10
C GLN A 509 -23.11 5.49 -24.33
N LEU A 510 -22.07 4.69 -24.60
CA LEU A 510 -20.78 5.21 -25.01
C LEU A 510 -20.84 5.95 -26.35
N GLU A 511 -21.51 5.38 -27.34
CA GLU A 511 -21.73 6.03 -28.63
C GLU A 511 -22.55 7.33 -28.50
N LYS A 512 -23.57 7.32 -27.65
CA LYS A 512 -24.36 8.51 -27.35
C LYS A 512 -23.49 9.58 -26.69
N MET A 513 -22.69 9.21 -25.69
CA MET A 513 -21.76 10.12 -25.04
C MET A 513 -20.76 10.72 -26.04
N ALA A 514 -20.26 9.92 -26.98
CA ALA A 514 -19.32 10.38 -28.01
C ALA A 514 -19.95 11.38 -29.00
N LYS A 515 -21.24 11.23 -29.30
CA LYS A 515 -21.98 12.09 -30.25
C LYS A 515 -22.53 13.36 -29.60
N GLU A 516 -23.08 13.26 -28.41
CA GLU A 516 -23.86 14.32 -27.76
C GLU A 516 -23.10 14.99 -26.60
N GLY A 517 -22.05 14.34 -26.09
CA GLY A 517 -21.35 14.75 -24.86
C GLY A 517 -22.15 14.47 -23.57
N PRO A 518 -21.59 14.80 -22.41
CA PRO A 518 -22.30 14.69 -21.15
C PRO A 518 -23.41 15.74 -21.03
N SER A 519 -24.51 15.41 -20.34
CA SER A 519 -25.59 16.36 -20.09
C SER A 519 -25.14 17.52 -19.18
N ALA A 520 -25.84 18.66 -19.27
CA ALA A 520 -25.58 19.80 -18.39
C ALA A 520 -25.73 19.42 -16.90
N GLU A 521 -26.68 18.53 -16.57
CA GLU A 521 -26.90 18.02 -15.22
C GLU A 521 -25.68 17.20 -14.73
N HIS A 522 -25.13 16.30 -15.59
CA HIS A 522 -23.93 15.53 -15.24
C HIS A 522 -22.73 16.45 -15.00
N MET A 523 -22.53 17.45 -15.88
CA MET A 523 -21.43 18.42 -15.75
C MET A 523 -21.55 19.29 -14.50
N GLN A 524 -22.76 19.53 -13.99
CA GLN A 524 -22.96 20.29 -12.76
C GLN A 524 -22.62 19.45 -11.51
N LYS A 525 -22.79 18.12 -11.59
CA LYS A 525 -22.48 17.20 -10.48
C LYS A 525 -20.99 16.83 -10.37
N ILE A 526 -20.24 16.97 -11.47
CA ILE A 526 -18.80 16.78 -11.52
C ILE A 526 -18.05 18.04 -11.02
#